data_1b2690253fdf35736c9a61a0ba36f6ec
#
_entry.id   1b2690253fdf35736c9a61a0ba36f6ec
#
_cell.length_a   1.000
_cell.length_b   1.000
_cell.length_c   1.000
_cell.angle_alpha   90.00
_cell.angle_beta   90.00
_cell.angle_gamma   90.00
#
_symmetry.space_group_name_H-M   'P 1'
#
loop_
_entity.id
_entity.type
_entity.pdbx_description
1 polymer ?
#
loop_
_entity_poly.entity_id
_entity_poly.type
_entity_poly.pdbx_seq_one_letter_code
_entity_poly.pdbx_strand_id
1 'polypeptide(L)'
;MTALKENNVIIGIDPGIRNTGWGIISNFENKLQHIDHGVIVPETEDSDASRLFFISSHLDEILNNYKPSLAVIEKIFVSASGESALKLGMARGVALNVIASKKNIRIVELAARFVKKAITGSGAADKNQIKFMIEKLLGKRVSKLDASDALAIAIAGSNSKNKKLNPYNVITKSQKKNVNNNLINAINRALNKS
;
A
#
# COMPACT_ATOMS: atom_id res chain seq x y z
N MET A 1 -6.20 34.17 -3.64
CA MET A 1 -5.79 32.88 -4.21
C MET A 1 -5.64 31.91 -3.05
N THR A 2 -6.66 31.10 -2.79
CA THR A 2 -6.67 30.10 -1.71
C THR A 2 -5.75 28.95 -2.15
N ALA A 3 -4.62 28.79 -1.45
CA ALA A 3 -3.73 27.63 -1.67
C ALA A 3 -4.56 26.35 -1.64
N LEU A 4 -4.47 25.54 -2.69
CA LEU A 4 -5.06 24.22 -2.76
C LEU A 4 -4.60 23.47 -1.51
N LYS A 5 -5.53 23.15 -0.61
CA LYS A 5 -5.26 22.31 0.57
C LYS A 5 -4.63 21.03 0.05
N GLU A 6 -3.35 20.78 0.37
CA GLU A 6 -2.72 19.50 0.06
C GLU A 6 -3.63 18.39 0.58
N ASN A 7 -4.00 17.49 -0.31
CA ASN A 7 -4.85 16.37 0.01
C ASN A 7 -4.07 15.42 0.97
N ASN A 8 -4.31 15.53 2.27
CA ASN A 8 -3.62 14.77 3.31
C ASN A 8 -4.26 13.39 3.54
N VAL A 9 -4.95 12.86 2.53
CA VAL A 9 -5.54 11.51 2.59
C VAL A 9 -4.45 10.47 2.40
N ILE A 10 -4.44 9.49 3.29
CA ILE A 10 -3.44 8.42 3.37
C ILE A 10 -4.18 7.09 3.38
N ILE A 11 -3.77 6.17 2.53
CA ILE A 11 -4.22 4.79 2.56
C ILE A 11 -3.12 3.89 3.11
N GLY A 12 -3.46 3.02 4.06
CA GLY A 12 -2.64 1.88 4.47
C GLY A 12 -3.21 0.61 3.87
N ILE A 13 -2.33 -0.27 3.45
CA ILE A 13 -2.69 -1.54 2.82
C ILE A 13 -1.92 -2.67 3.51
N ASP A 14 -2.65 -3.68 3.96
CA ASP A 14 -2.14 -4.96 4.46
C ASP A 14 -2.48 -6.04 3.43
N PRO A 15 -1.56 -6.36 2.49
CA PRO A 15 -1.88 -7.24 1.38
C PRO A 15 -1.92 -8.71 1.81
N GLY A 16 -2.94 -9.43 1.34
CA GLY A 16 -3.07 -10.87 1.47
C GLY A 16 -3.98 -11.41 0.38
N ILE A 17 -3.71 -12.63 -0.13
CA ILE A 17 -4.48 -13.21 -1.25
C ILE A 17 -5.89 -13.66 -0.81
N ARG A 18 -6.08 -13.96 0.48
CA ARG A 18 -7.39 -14.30 1.05
C ARG A 18 -8.11 -13.07 1.57
N ASN A 19 -7.38 -12.18 2.23
CA ASN A 19 -7.88 -10.95 2.80
C ASN A 19 -6.86 -9.86 2.52
N THR A 20 -7.27 -8.79 1.86
CA THR A 20 -6.46 -7.58 1.75
C THR A 20 -7.11 -6.49 2.59
N GLY A 21 -6.49 -6.13 3.70
CA GLY A 21 -6.92 -5.03 4.54
C GLY A 21 -6.59 -3.68 3.91
N TRP A 22 -7.51 -2.72 4.06
CA TRP A 22 -7.26 -1.33 3.70
C TRP A 22 -7.83 -0.38 4.76
N GLY A 23 -7.18 0.75 4.94
CA GLY A 23 -7.62 1.77 5.87
C GLY A 23 -7.22 3.16 5.42
N ILE A 24 -8.15 4.10 5.50
CA ILE A 24 -8.00 5.47 5.02
C ILE A 24 -8.15 6.44 6.17
N ILE A 25 -7.17 7.30 6.30
CA ILE A 25 -7.14 8.38 7.30
C ILE A 25 -6.81 9.71 6.62
N SER A 26 -7.13 10.80 7.26
CA SER A 26 -6.50 12.09 7.01
C SER A 26 -5.60 12.48 8.18
N ASN A 27 -4.52 13.21 7.89
CA ASN A 27 -3.66 13.82 8.91
C ASN A 27 -3.46 15.29 8.56
N PHE A 28 -4.25 16.15 9.19
CA PHE A 28 -4.16 17.59 9.01
C PHE A 28 -3.78 18.23 10.34
N GLU A 29 -2.72 19.04 10.35
CA GLU A 29 -2.20 19.71 11.56
C GLU A 29 -1.98 18.74 12.74
N ASN A 30 -1.45 17.54 12.45
CA ASN A 30 -1.24 16.46 13.42
C ASN A 30 -2.54 15.90 14.06
N LYS A 31 -3.71 16.22 13.51
CA LYS A 31 -4.97 15.61 13.88
C LYS A 31 -5.28 14.46 12.92
N LEU A 32 -5.26 13.26 13.46
CA LEU A 32 -5.65 12.05 12.76
C LEU A 32 -7.18 11.95 12.74
N GLN A 33 -7.74 11.72 11.55
CA GLN A 33 -9.17 11.46 11.38
C GLN A 33 -9.34 10.16 10.60
N HIS A 34 -10.17 9.29 11.10
CA HIS A 34 -10.65 8.13 10.37
C HIS A 34 -11.56 8.60 9.23
N ILE A 35 -11.33 8.09 8.03
CA ILE A 35 -12.22 8.31 6.88
C ILE A 35 -13.00 7.02 6.62
N ASP A 36 -12.30 5.91 6.31
CA ASP A 36 -12.94 4.63 6.04
C ASP A 36 -11.95 3.46 6.19
N HIS A 37 -12.46 2.23 6.22
CA HIS A 37 -11.65 1.02 6.27
C HIS A 37 -12.46 -0.20 5.85
N GLY A 38 -11.77 -1.22 5.41
CA GLY A 38 -12.42 -2.48 5.06
C GLY A 38 -11.43 -3.59 4.78
N VAL A 39 -11.96 -4.68 4.27
CA VAL A 39 -11.21 -5.85 3.82
C VAL A 39 -11.77 -6.28 2.48
N ILE A 40 -10.91 -6.41 1.50
CA ILE A 40 -11.22 -7.05 0.21
C ILE A 40 -11.10 -8.55 0.43
N VAL A 41 -12.18 -9.29 0.19
CA VAL A 41 -12.27 -10.73 0.44
C VAL A 41 -12.71 -11.41 -0.85
N PRO A 42 -11.79 -11.96 -1.64
CA PRO A 42 -12.13 -12.79 -2.80
C PRO A 42 -12.84 -14.10 -2.38
N GLU A 43 -13.60 -14.70 -3.28
CA GLU A 43 -14.26 -15.98 -3.03
C GLU A 43 -13.26 -17.10 -2.75
N THR A 44 -13.62 -18.03 -1.86
CA THR A 44 -12.72 -19.07 -1.38
C THR A 44 -12.37 -20.09 -2.47
N GLU A 45 -13.32 -20.38 -3.36
CA GLU A 45 -13.19 -21.36 -4.44
C GLU A 45 -12.44 -20.81 -5.67
N ASP A 46 -12.16 -19.49 -5.71
CA ASP A 46 -11.49 -18.85 -6.82
C ASP A 46 -10.02 -19.29 -6.97
N SER A 47 -9.56 -19.35 -8.22
CA SER A 47 -8.14 -19.49 -8.53
C SER A 47 -7.32 -18.29 -7.99
N ASP A 48 -6.03 -18.48 -7.77
CA ASP A 48 -5.15 -17.38 -7.36
C ASP A 48 -5.20 -16.21 -8.36
N ALA A 49 -5.31 -16.48 -9.66
CA ALA A 49 -5.44 -15.46 -10.69
C ALA A 49 -6.73 -14.64 -10.55
N SER A 50 -7.87 -15.32 -10.33
CA SER A 50 -9.17 -14.66 -10.12
C SER A 50 -9.17 -13.81 -8.85
N ARG A 51 -8.59 -14.33 -7.77
CA ARG A 51 -8.43 -13.58 -6.51
C ARG A 51 -7.58 -12.33 -6.68
N LEU A 52 -6.45 -12.44 -7.38
CA LEU A 52 -5.58 -11.29 -7.64
C LEU A 52 -6.28 -10.23 -8.51
N PHE A 53 -7.05 -10.65 -9.50
CA PHE A 53 -7.85 -9.75 -10.31
C PHE A 53 -8.93 -9.05 -9.47
N PHE A 54 -9.63 -9.79 -8.60
CA PHE A 54 -10.62 -9.24 -7.68
C PHE A 54 -10.00 -8.17 -6.75
N ILE A 55 -8.85 -8.49 -6.14
CA ILE A 55 -8.09 -7.54 -5.30
C ILE A 55 -7.71 -6.30 -6.10
N SER A 56 -7.19 -6.48 -7.32
CA SER A 56 -6.78 -5.40 -8.21
C SER A 56 -7.93 -4.44 -8.49
N SER A 57 -9.08 -4.97 -8.91
CA SER A 57 -10.26 -4.18 -9.30
C SER A 57 -10.84 -3.37 -8.13
N HIS A 58 -10.98 -4.01 -6.96
CA HIS A 58 -11.52 -3.32 -5.78
C HIS A 58 -10.53 -2.29 -5.22
N LEU A 59 -9.24 -2.58 -5.24
CA LEU A 59 -8.23 -1.60 -4.82
C LEU A 59 -8.19 -0.40 -5.76
N ASP A 60 -8.34 -0.62 -7.06
CA ASP A 60 -8.44 0.46 -8.05
C ASP A 60 -9.63 1.36 -7.79
N GLU A 61 -10.80 0.78 -7.49
CA GLU A 61 -12.01 1.51 -7.12
C GLU A 61 -11.81 2.34 -5.85
N ILE A 62 -11.24 1.76 -4.79
CA ILE A 62 -10.92 2.46 -3.55
C ILE A 62 -10.01 3.66 -3.82
N LEU A 63 -8.95 3.47 -4.60
CA LEU A 63 -8.01 4.55 -4.93
C LEU A 63 -8.67 5.66 -5.76
N ASN A 64 -9.60 5.32 -6.65
CA ASN A 64 -10.34 6.29 -7.44
C ASN A 64 -11.33 7.10 -6.60
N ASN A 65 -11.98 6.46 -5.64
CA ASN A 65 -12.98 7.09 -4.77
C ASN A 65 -12.33 8.05 -3.76
N TYR A 66 -11.27 7.62 -3.08
CA TYR A 66 -10.66 8.38 -1.98
C TYR A 66 -9.48 9.26 -2.41
N LYS A 67 -8.87 9.01 -3.56
CA LYS A 67 -7.77 9.79 -4.16
C LYS A 67 -6.67 10.11 -3.15
N PRO A 68 -6.07 9.11 -2.48
CA PRO A 68 -5.03 9.36 -1.49
C PRO A 68 -3.78 9.98 -2.12
N SER A 69 -3.10 10.85 -1.41
CA SER A 69 -1.80 11.40 -1.81
C SER A 69 -0.62 10.52 -1.38
N LEU A 70 -0.87 9.62 -0.43
CA LEU A 70 0.12 8.69 0.12
C LEU A 70 -0.52 7.31 0.27
N ALA A 71 0.14 6.29 -0.27
CA ALA A 71 -0.14 4.89 0.01
C ALA A 71 1.02 4.30 0.82
N VAL A 72 0.67 3.61 1.89
CA VAL A 72 1.60 2.93 2.78
C VAL A 72 1.29 1.45 2.75
N ILE A 73 2.30 0.63 2.51
CA ILE A 73 2.15 -0.82 2.43
C ILE A 73 3.18 -1.51 3.32
N GLU A 74 2.82 -2.67 3.88
CA GLU A 74 3.77 -3.43 4.69
C GLU A 74 4.87 -4.05 3.82
N LYS A 75 6.12 -3.90 4.30
CA LYS A 75 7.28 -4.58 3.70
C LYS A 75 7.36 -6.01 4.20
N ILE A 76 7.28 -6.96 3.29
CA ILE A 76 7.36 -8.38 3.62
C ILE A 76 8.81 -8.79 3.89
N PHE A 77 9.01 -9.52 4.98
CA PHE A 77 10.20 -10.32 5.23
C PHE A 77 9.83 -11.80 5.11
N VAL A 78 10.47 -12.51 4.20
CA VAL A 78 10.17 -13.92 3.93
C VAL A 78 10.71 -14.78 5.07
N SER A 79 9.84 -15.16 6.00
CA SER A 79 10.11 -16.18 7.03
C SER A 79 9.09 -17.32 7.00
N ALA A 80 8.11 -17.24 6.09
CA ALA A 80 7.03 -18.21 5.94
C ALA A 80 7.42 -19.39 5.04
N SER A 81 6.61 -20.45 5.00
CA SER A 81 6.73 -21.51 4.01
C SER A 81 6.75 -20.92 2.59
N GLY A 82 7.48 -21.53 1.67
CA GLY A 82 7.67 -21.02 0.30
C GLY A 82 6.36 -20.67 -0.40
N GLU A 83 5.31 -21.47 -0.26
CA GLU A 83 4.01 -21.24 -0.87
C GLU A 83 3.29 -20.01 -0.27
N SER A 84 3.26 -19.91 1.06
CA SER A 84 2.63 -18.75 1.72
C SER A 84 3.34 -17.45 1.39
N ALA A 85 4.68 -17.47 1.32
CA ALA A 85 5.48 -16.32 0.94
C ALA A 85 5.22 -15.91 -0.52
N LEU A 86 5.08 -16.89 -1.42
CA LEU A 86 4.75 -16.64 -2.83
C LEU A 86 3.38 -15.97 -2.95
N LYS A 87 2.34 -16.54 -2.34
CA LYS A 87 0.97 -15.98 -2.39
C LYS A 87 0.90 -14.57 -1.81
N LEU A 88 1.60 -14.33 -0.70
CA LEU A 88 1.70 -12.99 -0.12
C LEU A 88 2.44 -12.02 -1.04
N GLY A 89 3.55 -12.48 -1.67
CA GLY A 89 4.30 -11.71 -2.66
C GLY A 89 3.46 -11.32 -3.88
N MET A 90 2.63 -12.24 -4.37
CA MET A 90 1.71 -12.00 -5.50
C MET A 90 0.67 -10.92 -5.15
N ALA A 91 -0.03 -11.05 -4.03
CA ALA A 91 -1.02 -10.06 -3.58
C ALA A 91 -0.39 -8.68 -3.39
N ARG A 92 0.80 -8.63 -2.77
CA ARG A 92 1.56 -7.38 -2.61
C ARG A 92 2.00 -6.79 -3.94
N GLY A 93 2.47 -7.61 -4.87
CA GLY A 93 2.86 -7.17 -6.21
C GLY A 93 1.70 -6.52 -6.97
N VAL A 94 0.51 -7.14 -6.90
CA VAL A 94 -0.73 -6.58 -7.46
C VAL A 94 -1.08 -5.25 -6.82
N ALA A 95 -1.07 -5.16 -5.49
CA ALA A 95 -1.35 -3.91 -4.79
C ALA A 95 -0.39 -2.78 -5.19
N LEU A 96 0.92 -3.05 -5.25
CA LEU A 96 1.92 -2.09 -5.71
C LEU A 96 1.69 -1.64 -7.15
N ASN A 97 1.34 -2.57 -8.06
CA ASN A 97 1.07 -2.25 -9.46
C ASN A 97 -0.13 -1.32 -9.60
N VAL A 98 -1.23 -1.60 -8.90
CA VAL A 98 -2.43 -0.76 -8.91
C VAL A 98 -2.13 0.63 -8.37
N ILE A 99 -1.42 0.74 -7.24
CA ILE A 99 -1.05 2.04 -6.68
C ILE A 99 -0.13 2.81 -7.64
N ALA A 100 0.87 2.15 -8.21
CA ALA A 100 1.83 2.76 -9.12
C ALA A 100 1.20 3.25 -10.43
N SER A 101 0.07 2.67 -10.86
CA SER A 101 -0.70 3.15 -12.00
C SER A 101 -1.30 4.55 -11.78
N LYS A 102 -1.48 4.96 -10.52
CA LYS A 102 -2.01 6.28 -10.14
C LYS A 102 -0.87 7.29 -10.05
N LYS A 103 -0.83 8.25 -10.96
CA LYS A 103 0.31 9.20 -11.15
C LYS A 103 0.63 10.06 -9.93
N ASN A 104 -0.31 10.28 -9.04
CA ASN A 104 -0.21 11.28 -7.95
C ASN A 104 -0.13 10.65 -6.56
N ILE A 105 0.02 9.33 -6.45
CA ILE A 105 0.13 8.64 -5.17
C ILE A 105 1.61 8.34 -4.88
N ARG A 106 2.10 8.88 -3.78
CA ARG A 106 3.42 8.52 -3.25
C ARG A 106 3.32 7.18 -2.52
N ILE A 107 4.26 6.27 -2.75
CA ILE A 107 4.31 4.95 -2.10
C ILE A 107 5.39 4.95 -1.03
N VAL A 108 5.05 4.44 0.15
CA VAL A 108 5.99 4.19 1.25
C VAL A 108 5.81 2.76 1.74
N GLU A 109 6.93 2.07 1.94
CA GLU A 109 6.94 0.72 2.50
C GLU A 109 7.50 0.74 3.92
N LEU A 110 6.78 0.11 4.87
CA LEU A 110 7.17 0.05 6.27
C LEU A 110 7.29 -1.39 6.76
N ALA A 111 8.35 -1.66 7.53
CA ALA A 111 8.48 -2.96 8.18
C ALA A 111 7.45 -3.10 9.33
N ALA A 112 6.89 -4.31 9.51
CA ALA A 112 5.92 -4.63 10.58
C ALA A 112 6.38 -4.15 11.97
N ARG A 113 7.64 -4.38 12.32
CA ARG A 113 8.21 -3.93 13.60
C ARG A 113 8.17 -2.41 13.76
N PHE A 114 8.36 -1.67 12.66
CA PHE A 114 8.27 -0.21 12.68
C PHE A 114 6.83 0.25 12.92
N VAL A 115 5.87 -0.38 12.21
CA VAL A 115 4.43 -0.10 12.38
C VAL A 115 4.02 -0.35 13.83
N LYS A 116 4.34 -1.52 14.39
CA LYS A 116 4.04 -1.86 15.78
C LYS A 116 4.60 -0.81 16.76
N LYS A 117 5.88 -0.45 16.61
CA LYS A 117 6.53 0.54 17.46
C LYS A 117 5.91 1.93 17.33
N ALA A 118 5.49 2.32 16.13
CA ALA A 118 4.85 3.63 15.89
C ALA A 118 3.48 3.75 16.60
N ILE A 119 2.74 2.65 16.70
CA ILE A 119 1.40 2.62 17.28
C ILE A 119 1.42 2.44 18.81
N THR A 120 2.26 1.52 19.30
CA THR A 120 2.20 1.08 20.70
C THR A 120 3.44 1.47 21.51
N GLY A 121 4.45 2.06 20.88
CA GLY A 121 5.77 2.28 21.49
C GLY A 121 6.66 1.01 21.52
N SER A 122 6.10 -0.18 21.30
CA SER A 122 6.80 -1.47 21.31
C SER A 122 6.74 -2.18 19.96
N GLY A 123 7.89 -2.64 19.47
CA GLY A 123 7.93 -3.45 18.24
C GLY A 123 7.48 -4.91 18.41
N ALA A 124 7.21 -5.33 19.65
CA ALA A 124 6.78 -6.68 20.00
C ALA A 124 5.26 -6.77 20.31
N ALA A 125 4.51 -5.68 20.12
CA ALA A 125 3.07 -5.64 20.40
C ALA A 125 2.32 -6.72 19.59
N ASP A 126 1.32 -7.32 20.23
CA ASP A 126 0.40 -8.26 19.58
C ASP A 126 -0.72 -7.54 18.82
N LYS A 127 -1.50 -8.31 18.03
CA LYS A 127 -2.57 -7.75 17.20
C LYS A 127 -3.70 -7.10 18.01
N ASN A 128 -4.02 -7.61 19.18
CA ASN A 128 -5.08 -7.05 20.04
C ASN A 128 -4.66 -5.71 20.63
N GLN A 129 -3.39 -5.60 21.05
CA GLN A 129 -2.81 -4.35 21.53
C GLN A 129 -2.81 -3.28 20.43
N ILE A 130 -2.44 -3.66 19.20
CA ILE A 130 -2.48 -2.75 18.04
C ILE A 130 -3.92 -2.29 17.80
N LYS A 131 -4.87 -3.23 17.71
CA LYS A 131 -6.29 -2.91 17.49
C LYS A 131 -6.83 -1.97 18.55
N PHE A 132 -6.56 -2.25 19.82
CA PHE A 132 -6.97 -1.38 20.94
C PHE A 132 -6.43 0.05 20.78
N MET A 133 -5.15 0.18 20.44
CA MET A 133 -4.53 1.49 20.23
C MET A 133 -5.12 2.23 19.03
N ILE A 134 -5.38 1.53 17.90
CA ILE A 134 -6.02 2.12 16.73
C ILE A 134 -7.41 2.64 17.04
N GLU A 135 -8.22 1.85 17.75
CA GLU A 135 -9.57 2.26 18.19
C GLU A 135 -9.52 3.50 19.09
N LYS A 136 -8.54 3.58 19.99
CA LYS A 136 -8.33 4.75 20.84
C LYS A 136 -7.86 5.99 20.07
N LEU A 137 -6.90 5.82 19.16
CA LEU A 137 -6.34 6.92 18.36
C LEU A 137 -7.36 7.54 17.40
N LEU A 138 -8.23 6.71 16.82
CA LEU A 138 -9.21 7.14 15.83
C LEU A 138 -10.61 7.37 16.39
N GLY A 139 -10.86 7.00 17.66
CA GLY A 139 -12.20 7.09 18.25
C GLY A 139 -13.25 6.21 17.57
N LYS A 140 -12.82 5.14 16.86
CA LYS A 140 -13.66 4.30 16.02
C LYS A 140 -13.42 2.82 16.30
N ARG A 141 -14.49 2.03 16.46
CA ARG A 141 -14.38 0.57 16.52
C ARG A 141 -14.03 -0.02 15.17
N VAL A 142 -13.14 -1.01 15.16
CA VAL A 142 -12.69 -1.73 13.98
C VAL A 142 -12.95 -3.22 14.20
N SER A 143 -13.87 -3.81 13.42
CA SER A 143 -14.31 -5.19 13.64
C SER A 143 -13.29 -6.22 13.16
N LYS A 144 -12.68 -6.01 11.99
CA LYS A 144 -11.76 -6.95 11.34
C LYS A 144 -10.30 -6.59 11.63
N LEU A 145 -9.47 -7.61 11.94
CA LEU A 145 -8.05 -7.43 12.25
C LEU A 145 -7.26 -6.89 11.06
N ASP A 146 -7.50 -7.42 9.85
CA ASP A 146 -6.80 -6.98 8.64
C ASP A 146 -7.03 -5.47 8.37
N ALA A 147 -8.24 -4.97 8.61
CA ALA A 147 -8.54 -3.54 8.50
C ALA A 147 -7.84 -2.72 9.61
N SER A 148 -7.72 -3.26 10.81
CA SER A 148 -6.97 -2.64 11.91
C SER A 148 -5.48 -2.56 11.58
N ASP A 149 -4.89 -3.64 11.04
CA ASP A 149 -3.49 -3.69 10.61
C ASP A 149 -3.25 -2.65 9.50
N ALA A 150 -4.16 -2.52 8.54
CA ALA A 150 -4.09 -1.51 7.48
C ALA A 150 -4.17 -0.06 8.01
N LEU A 151 -5.06 0.20 8.98
CA LEU A 151 -5.12 1.51 9.65
C LEU A 151 -3.84 1.81 10.44
N ALA A 152 -3.25 0.81 11.09
CA ALA A 152 -1.96 0.95 11.77
C ALA A 152 -0.84 1.34 10.80
N ILE A 153 -0.82 0.70 9.62
CA ILE A 153 0.11 1.01 8.53
C ILE A 153 -0.08 2.47 8.06
N ALA A 154 -1.32 2.92 7.84
CA ALA A 154 -1.61 4.30 7.44
C ALA A 154 -1.12 5.33 8.47
N ILE A 155 -1.40 5.10 9.77
CA ILE A 155 -0.98 5.99 10.85
C ILE A 155 0.55 6.02 10.98
N ALA A 156 1.21 4.86 10.95
CA ALA A 156 2.67 4.80 10.98
C ALA A 156 3.30 5.56 9.81
N GLY A 157 2.69 5.48 8.61
CA GLY A 157 3.13 6.21 7.43
C GLY A 157 2.90 7.72 7.52
N SER A 158 1.83 8.16 8.16
CA SER A 158 1.54 9.59 8.34
C SER A 158 2.63 10.32 9.12
N ASN A 159 3.26 9.64 10.06
CA ASN A 159 4.34 10.17 10.90
C ASN A 159 5.70 10.16 10.17
N SER A 160 5.82 9.47 9.05
CA SER A 160 7.08 9.35 8.28
C SER A 160 7.33 10.52 7.32
N LYS A 161 6.49 11.58 7.33
CA LYS A 161 6.59 12.76 6.44
C LYS A 161 7.97 13.45 6.46
N ASN A 162 8.79 13.26 7.49
CA ASN A 162 10.04 13.97 7.68
C ASN A 162 11.31 13.18 7.34
N LYS A 163 11.23 11.93 6.89
CA LYS A 163 12.39 11.19 6.42
C LYS A 163 12.27 10.99 4.91
N LYS A 164 13.27 11.46 4.17
CA LYS A 164 13.50 11.19 2.73
C LYS A 164 13.63 9.68 2.49
N LEU A 165 12.53 8.94 2.59
CA LEU A 165 12.40 7.55 2.19
C LEU A 165 11.64 7.57 0.87
N ASN A 166 12.36 7.75 -0.22
CA ASN A 166 11.84 7.54 -1.56
C ASN A 166 12.65 6.42 -2.22
N PRO A 167 12.33 5.13 -1.98
CA PRO A 167 13.01 4.04 -2.65
C PRO A 167 12.48 3.81 -4.08
N TYR A 168 11.35 4.37 -4.45
CA TYR A 168 10.79 4.23 -5.79
C TYR A 168 10.58 5.59 -6.44
N ASN A 169 11.65 6.16 -7.00
CA ASN A 169 11.49 7.11 -8.09
C ASN A 169 10.83 6.34 -9.25
N VAL A 170 9.52 6.51 -9.40
CA VAL A 170 8.85 6.15 -10.65
C VAL A 170 9.71 6.69 -11.79
N ILE A 171 10.07 5.81 -12.72
CA ILE A 171 10.87 6.08 -13.91
C ILE A 171 10.69 7.52 -14.38
N THR A 172 11.72 8.34 -14.18
CA THR A 172 11.70 9.74 -14.61
C THR A 172 11.54 9.81 -16.13
N LYS A 173 11.04 10.93 -16.66
CA LYS A 173 10.90 11.10 -18.13
C LYS A 173 12.19 10.75 -18.89
N SER A 174 13.37 10.95 -18.29
CA SER A 174 14.67 10.59 -18.86
C SER A 174 14.88 9.07 -18.94
N GLN A 175 14.42 8.30 -17.94
CA GLN A 175 14.51 6.84 -17.96
C GLN A 175 13.54 6.22 -18.97
N LYS A 176 12.32 6.79 -19.15
CA LYS A 176 11.40 6.38 -20.23
C LYS A 176 12.04 6.58 -21.61
N LYS A 177 12.78 7.67 -21.82
CA LYS A 177 13.46 7.94 -23.08
C LYS A 177 14.57 6.91 -23.36
N ASN A 178 15.34 6.53 -22.33
CA ASN A 178 16.38 5.51 -22.45
C ASN A 178 15.83 4.09 -22.67
N VAL A 179 14.75 3.71 -22.00
CA VAL A 179 14.10 2.40 -22.21
C VAL A 179 13.58 2.27 -23.64
N ASN A 180 12.89 3.30 -24.17
CA ASN A 180 12.41 3.30 -25.53
C ASN A 180 13.56 3.25 -26.56
N ASN A 181 14.64 4.00 -26.35
CA ASN A 181 15.80 3.98 -27.24
C ASN A 181 16.50 2.61 -27.24
N ASN A 182 16.64 1.97 -26.07
CA ASN A 182 17.23 0.63 -25.97
C ASN A 182 16.39 -0.44 -26.68
N LEU A 183 15.06 -0.36 -26.56
CA LEU A 183 14.14 -1.27 -27.23
C LEU A 183 14.19 -1.08 -28.76
N ILE A 184 14.13 0.16 -29.25
CA ILE A 184 14.25 0.50 -30.67
C ILE A 184 15.59 0.01 -31.24
N ASN A 185 16.69 0.24 -30.52
CA ASN A 185 18.00 -0.23 -30.94
C ASN A 185 18.11 -1.77 -30.96
N ALA A 186 17.47 -2.46 -30.02
CA ALA A 186 17.40 -3.93 -30.01
C ALA A 186 16.61 -4.48 -31.21
N ILE A 187 15.46 -3.88 -31.52
CA ILE A 187 14.63 -4.23 -32.69
C ILE A 187 15.41 -4.00 -34.02
N ASN A 188 16.04 -2.84 -34.17
CA ASN A 188 16.83 -2.54 -35.35
C ASN A 188 18.01 -3.49 -35.57
N ARG A 189 18.69 -3.93 -34.48
CA ARG A 189 19.74 -4.96 -34.52
C ARG A 189 19.20 -6.34 -34.95
N ALA A 190 17.99 -6.68 -34.55
CA ALA A 190 17.37 -7.94 -34.92
C ALA A 190 16.94 -7.94 -36.40
N LEU A 191 16.40 -6.83 -36.91
CA LEU A 191 15.98 -6.67 -38.29
C LEU A 191 17.15 -6.61 -39.29
N ASN A 192 18.33 -6.10 -38.89
CA ASN A 192 19.50 -6.00 -39.77
C ASN A 192 20.37 -7.28 -39.79
N LYS A 193 19.95 -8.36 -39.11
CA LYS A 193 20.62 -9.67 -39.14
C LYS A 193 19.93 -10.72 -40.01
N SER A 194 18.84 -10.36 -40.63
CA SER A 194 18.11 -11.14 -41.65
C SER A 194 18.45 -10.61 -43.06
#